data_b47b16cace6915fc59c48070f0dfa32d
#
_entry.id   b47b16cace6915fc59c48070f0dfa32d
#
_cell.length_a   1.000
_cell.length_b   1.000
_cell.length_c   1.000
_cell.angle_alpha   90.00
_cell.angle_beta   90.00
_cell.angle_gamma   90.00
#
_symmetry.space_group_name_H-M   'P 1'
#
loop_
_entity.id
_entity.type
_entity.pdbx_description
1 polymer ?
#
loop_
_entity_poly.entity_id
_entity_poly.type
_entity_poly.pdbx_seq_one_letter_code
_entity_poly.pdbx_strand_id
1 'polypeptide(L)'
;MSRSRSAPRALLIAACTAALAGCSSFTPTNDTPYTPPAEYRKWFDETQACSGLKGNFDRIKWFVVDGTEFDCPSGKCVGRWNSDHDIFIASSWVDNELVVRHEMLHDLIGHPGHPDPPFGSPCPLTWASWHATDTTAAAVGGRLAALPGQNID
;
A
#
# COMPACT_ATOMS: atom_id res chain seq x y z
N MET A 1 -12.53 -57.22 -53.33
CA MET A 1 -11.66 -55.99 -53.45
C MET A 1 -12.36 -54.87 -52.68
N SER A 2 -11.98 -54.71 -51.42
CA SER A 2 -12.56 -53.67 -50.56
C SER A 2 -11.51 -52.61 -50.32
N ARG A 3 -11.78 -51.37 -50.74
CA ARG A 3 -10.87 -50.24 -50.54
C ARG A 3 -11.27 -49.48 -49.28
N SER A 4 -10.45 -49.59 -48.28
CA SER A 4 -10.51 -48.81 -47.03
C SER A 4 -10.11 -47.38 -47.32
N ARG A 5 -10.99 -46.40 -47.06
CA ARG A 5 -10.73 -44.96 -47.12
C ARG A 5 -10.34 -44.49 -45.72
N SER A 6 -9.05 -44.16 -45.57
CA SER A 6 -8.55 -43.50 -44.37
C SER A 6 -8.93 -42.00 -44.42
N ALA A 7 -9.66 -41.53 -43.43
CA ALA A 7 -9.97 -40.13 -43.24
C ALA A 7 -8.80 -39.44 -42.47
N PRO A 8 -8.37 -38.22 -42.83
CA PRO A 8 -7.37 -37.49 -42.10
C PRO A 8 -7.96 -36.92 -40.81
N ARG A 9 -7.32 -37.24 -39.70
CA ARG A 9 -7.60 -36.60 -38.41
C ARG A 9 -7.03 -35.18 -38.43
N ALA A 10 -7.91 -34.18 -38.47
CA ALA A 10 -7.53 -32.79 -38.25
C ALA A 10 -7.19 -32.58 -36.78
N LEU A 11 -5.94 -32.25 -36.50
CA LEU A 11 -5.48 -31.84 -35.17
C LEU A 11 -5.90 -30.38 -34.94
N LEU A 12 -6.91 -30.16 -34.09
CA LEU A 12 -7.26 -28.84 -33.58
C LEU A 12 -6.25 -28.44 -32.52
N ILE A 13 -5.32 -27.56 -32.86
CA ILE A 13 -4.42 -26.90 -31.92
C ILE A 13 -5.23 -25.77 -31.28
N ALA A 14 -5.73 -25.98 -30.07
CA ALA A 14 -6.30 -24.94 -29.25
C ALA A 14 -5.17 -24.05 -28.71
N ALA A 15 -5.01 -22.86 -29.30
CA ALA A 15 -4.11 -21.84 -28.77
C ALA A 15 -4.73 -21.25 -27.50
N CYS A 16 -4.28 -21.69 -26.32
CA CYS A 16 -4.55 -21.02 -25.06
C CYS A 16 -3.79 -19.69 -25.02
N THR A 17 -4.44 -18.60 -25.39
CA THR A 17 -3.95 -17.25 -25.08
C THR A 17 -4.14 -17.01 -23.58
N ALA A 18 -3.09 -17.25 -22.79
CA ALA A 18 -3.03 -16.81 -21.41
C ALA A 18 -3.04 -15.27 -21.41
N ALA A 19 -4.19 -14.68 -21.07
CA ALA A 19 -4.26 -13.26 -20.75
C ALA A 19 -3.43 -13.05 -19.47
N LEU A 20 -2.24 -12.50 -19.61
CA LEU A 20 -1.49 -11.95 -18.50
C LEU A 20 -2.28 -10.73 -18.01
N ALA A 21 -3.14 -10.94 -17.01
CA ALA A 21 -3.68 -9.86 -16.21
C ALA A 21 -2.50 -9.25 -15.48
N GLY A 22 -1.85 -8.26 -16.11
CA GLY A 22 -0.84 -7.45 -15.44
C GLY A 22 -1.53 -6.75 -14.27
N CYS A 23 -1.10 -7.03 -13.05
CA CYS A 23 -1.41 -6.18 -11.92
C CYS A 23 -0.81 -4.81 -12.23
N SER A 24 -1.62 -3.90 -12.78
CA SER A 24 -1.20 -2.52 -12.95
C SER A 24 -1.11 -1.92 -11.55
N SER A 25 0.11 -1.74 -11.05
CA SER A 25 0.34 -0.95 -9.86
C SER A 25 -0.13 0.49 -10.14
N PHE A 26 -1.03 0.97 -9.31
CA PHE A 26 -1.50 2.35 -9.41
C PHE A 26 -0.34 3.29 -9.04
N THR A 27 -0.10 4.30 -9.86
CA THR A 27 0.85 5.39 -9.57
C THR A 27 0.10 6.70 -9.69
N PRO A 28 0.09 7.55 -8.64
CA PRO A 28 -0.49 8.88 -8.71
C PRO A 28 0.18 9.73 -9.80
N THR A 29 -0.56 10.66 -10.38
CA THR A 29 0.01 11.70 -11.24
C THR A 29 0.68 12.78 -10.37
N ASN A 30 1.80 13.34 -10.85
CA ASN A 30 2.57 14.40 -10.17
C ASN A 30 3.24 13.96 -8.85
N ASP A 31 3.58 12.68 -8.75
CA ASP A 31 4.45 12.20 -7.68
C ASP A 31 5.91 12.63 -7.92
N THR A 32 6.63 12.87 -6.84
CA THR A 32 8.06 13.19 -6.85
C THR A 32 8.82 12.29 -5.88
N PRO A 33 9.99 11.75 -6.26
CA PRO A 33 10.81 10.99 -5.33
C PRO A 33 11.10 11.78 -4.05
N TYR A 34 10.97 11.11 -2.92
CA TYR A 34 11.13 11.72 -1.61
C TYR A 34 12.22 11.00 -0.81
N THR A 35 13.10 11.78 -0.20
CA THR A 35 14.08 11.24 0.74
C THR A 35 13.47 11.26 2.14
N PRO A 36 13.17 10.11 2.73
CA PRO A 36 12.51 10.07 4.03
C PRO A 36 13.44 10.62 5.13
N PRO A 37 12.91 11.35 6.10
CA PRO A 37 13.67 11.79 7.26
C PRO A 37 14.07 10.58 8.13
N ALA A 38 15.08 10.76 8.99
CA ALA A 38 15.59 9.69 9.85
C ALA A 38 14.51 9.11 10.78
N GLU A 39 13.50 9.88 11.08
CA GLU A 39 12.35 9.51 11.90
C GLU A 39 11.54 8.36 11.29
N TYR A 40 11.45 8.26 9.95
CA TYR A 40 10.76 7.16 9.28
C TYR A 40 11.37 5.81 9.59
N ARG A 41 12.69 5.73 9.76
CA ARG A 41 13.34 4.48 10.17
C ARG A 41 12.93 4.06 11.57
N LYS A 42 12.82 5.01 12.50
CA LYS A 42 12.29 4.76 13.84
C LYS A 42 10.85 4.25 13.78
N TRP A 43 9.99 4.91 13.02
CA TRP A 43 8.60 4.49 12.83
C TRP A 43 8.48 3.10 12.19
N PHE A 44 9.37 2.78 11.26
CA PHE A 44 9.42 1.44 10.67
C PHE A 44 9.77 0.37 11.73
N ASP A 45 10.76 0.63 12.58
CA ASP A 45 11.12 -0.29 13.66
C ASP A 45 9.98 -0.47 14.66
N GLU A 46 9.26 0.58 15.00
CA GLU A 46 8.06 0.53 15.85
C GLU A 46 6.93 -0.25 15.18
N THR A 47 6.76 -0.13 13.86
CA THR A 47 5.77 -0.88 13.10
C THR A 47 6.12 -2.36 13.02
N GLN A 48 7.40 -2.69 12.86
CA GLN A 48 7.88 -4.07 12.99
C GLN A 48 7.64 -4.64 14.40
N ALA A 49 7.89 -3.82 15.43
CA ALA A 49 7.73 -4.26 16.82
C ALA A 49 6.27 -4.57 17.14
N CYS A 50 5.32 -3.72 16.74
CA CYS A 50 3.90 -3.96 17.01
C CYS A 50 3.32 -5.11 16.17
N SER A 51 3.70 -5.22 14.90
CA SER A 51 3.16 -6.25 14.01
C SER A 51 3.79 -7.63 14.19
N GLY A 52 4.99 -7.69 14.78
CA GLY A 52 5.81 -8.90 14.83
C GLY A 52 6.43 -9.28 13.48
N LEU A 53 6.18 -8.52 12.43
CA LEU A 53 6.71 -8.75 11.11
C LEU A 53 8.11 -8.14 10.96
N LYS A 54 8.87 -8.62 9.96
CA LYS A 54 10.19 -8.10 9.62
C LYS A 54 10.25 -7.75 8.15
N GLY A 55 10.86 -6.60 7.86
CA GLY A 55 11.06 -6.10 6.50
C GLY A 55 12.40 -5.41 6.33
N ASN A 56 12.58 -4.81 5.17
CA ASN A 56 13.77 -4.03 4.85
C ASN A 56 13.35 -2.61 4.47
N PHE A 57 13.59 -1.65 5.36
CA PHE A 57 13.28 -0.24 5.14
C PHE A 57 13.92 0.31 3.84
N ASP A 58 15.14 -0.13 3.52
CA ASP A 58 15.90 0.41 2.40
C ASP A 58 15.35 -0.03 1.03
N ARG A 59 14.42 -1.00 0.98
CA ARG A 59 13.72 -1.38 -0.26
C ARG A 59 12.57 -0.45 -0.59
N ILE A 60 12.04 0.26 0.42
CA ILE A 60 10.89 1.14 0.24
C ILE A 60 11.31 2.37 -0.56
N LYS A 61 10.59 2.64 -1.62
CA LYS A 61 10.73 3.84 -2.41
C LYS A 61 9.64 4.83 -2.00
N TRP A 62 10.05 6.02 -1.68
CA TRP A 62 9.16 7.05 -1.15
C TRP A 62 8.88 8.11 -2.20
N PHE A 63 7.61 8.49 -2.27
CA PHE A 63 7.13 9.53 -3.17
C PHE A 63 6.20 10.48 -2.44
N VAL A 64 6.26 11.76 -2.79
CA VAL A 64 5.34 12.77 -2.31
C VAL A 64 4.45 13.22 -3.47
N VAL A 65 3.16 13.27 -3.23
CA VAL A 65 2.16 13.84 -4.14
C VAL A 65 1.75 15.20 -3.57
N ASP A 66 1.87 16.25 -4.38
CA ASP A 66 1.56 17.60 -3.90
C ASP A 66 0.09 17.75 -3.54
N GLY A 67 -0.19 18.34 -2.39
CA GLY A 67 -1.53 18.61 -1.89
C GLY A 67 -1.88 17.97 -0.56
N THR A 68 -3.16 18.02 -0.23
CA THR A 68 -3.74 17.43 0.99
C THR A 68 -4.26 16.01 0.77
N GLU A 69 -4.50 15.63 -0.47
CA GLU A 69 -5.00 14.33 -0.91
C GLU A 69 -4.72 14.14 -2.41
N PHE A 70 -4.79 12.91 -2.89
CA PHE A 70 -4.67 12.56 -4.32
C PHE A 70 -5.70 11.51 -4.72
N ASP A 71 -5.92 11.34 -6.04
CA ASP A 71 -6.84 10.34 -6.55
C ASP A 71 -6.26 8.93 -6.42
N CYS A 72 -7.05 8.00 -5.92
CA CYS A 72 -6.77 6.58 -5.80
C CYS A 72 -7.90 5.76 -6.43
N PRO A 73 -7.71 4.47 -6.72
CA PRO A 73 -8.77 3.62 -7.23
C PRO A 73 -9.99 3.51 -6.31
N SER A 74 -9.79 3.67 -5.00
CA SER A 74 -10.83 3.64 -3.97
C SER A 74 -11.44 5.01 -3.65
N GLY A 75 -10.97 6.09 -4.28
CA GLY A 75 -11.42 7.47 -4.01
C GLY A 75 -10.27 8.43 -3.75
N LYS A 76 -10.36 9.23 -2.69
CA LYS A 76 -9.29 10.15 -2.27
C LYS A 76 -8.44 9.50 -1.19
N CYS A 77 -7.12 9.59 -1.34
CA CYS A 77 -6.13 9.05 -0.42
C CYS A 77 -5.20 10.14 0.12
N VAL A 78 -4.70 9.93 1.31
CA VAL A 78 -3.62 10.71 1.92
C VAL A 78 -2.31 9.93 1.94
N GLY A 79 -2.39 8.60 1.86
CA GLY A 79 -1.30 7.64 1.71
C GLY A 79 -1.69 6.52 0.77
N ARG A 80 -0.71 5.86 0.16
CA ARG A 80 -0.90 4.68 -0.68
C ARG A 80 0.37 3.88 -0.80
N TRP A 81 0.28 2.58 -0.51
CA TRP A 81 1.31 1.60 -0.81
C TRP A 81 0.95 0.82 -2.08
N ASN A 82 1.96 0.35 -2.81
CA ASN A 82 1.81 -0.64 -3.87
C ASN A 82 2.83 -1.79 -3.74
N SER A 83 2.59 -2.87 -4.47
CA SER A 83 3.38 -4.11 -4.39
C SER A 83 4.85 -3.98 -4.85
N ASP A 84 5.22 -2.88 -5.48
CA ASP A 84 6.60 -2.59 -5.92
C ASP A 84 7.43 -1.92 -4.82
N HIS A 85 6.90 -1.92 -3.58
CA HIS A 85 7.44 -1.24 -2.41
C HIS A 85 7.48 0.29 -2.57
N ASP A 86 6.57 0.84 -3.37
CA ASP A 86 6.42 2.27 -3.51
C ASP A 86 5.37 2.75 -2.50
N ILE A 87 5.72 3.78 -1.75
CA ILE A 87 4.82 4.46 -0.82
C ILE A 87 4.66 5.91 -1.28
N PHE A 88 3.43 6.32 -1.51
CA PHE A 88 3.02 7.67 -1.88
C PHE A 88 2.34 8.33 -0.69
N ILE A 89 2.75 9.54 -0.34
CA ILE A 89 2.15 10.32 0.74
C ILE A 89 1.79 11.71 0.20
N ALA A 90 0.60 12.19 0.48
CA ALA A 90 0.25 13.58 0.17
C ALA A 90 1.11 14.54 0.99
N SER A 91 1.61 15.63 0.40
CA SER A 91 2.64 16.49 0.98
C SER A 91 2.26 17.06 2.36
N SER A 92 0.98 17.28 2.61
CA SER A 92 0.49 17.72 3.92
C SER A 92 0.54 16.66 5.02
N TRP A 93 0.89 15.41 4.69
CA TRP A 93 0.85 14.26 5.61
C TRP A 93 2.21 13.59 5.81
N VAL A 94 3.28 14.11 5.23
CA VAL A 94 4.62 13.51 5.35
C VAL A 94 5.14 13.45 6.80
N ASP A 95 4.69 14.34 7.66
CA ASP A 95 5.04 14.35 9.09
C ASP A 95 3.99 13.66 9.97
N ASN A 96 3.00 12.98 9.37
CA ASN A 96 1.96 12.30 10.11
C ASN A 96 2.34 10.84 10.36
N GLU A 97 2.67 10.50 11.60
CA GLU A 97 3.11 9.17 12.00
C GLU A 97 2.10 8.08 11.65
N LEU A 98 0.80 8.32 11.89
CA LEU A 98 -0.24 7.34 11.58
C LEU A 98 -0.23 6.97 10.10
N VAL A 99 -0.29 7.97 9.21
CA VAL A 99 -0.34 7.75 7.77
C VAL A 99 0.90 7.01 7.28
N VAL A 100 2.08 7.47 7.66
CA VAL A 100 3.35 6.88 7.24
C VAL A 100 3.50 5.44 7.73
N ARG A 101 3.21 5.17 9.00
CA ARG A 101 3.28 3.81 9.58
C ARG A 101 2.21 2.88 9.04
N HIS A 102 1.03 3.40 8.68
CA HIS A 102 -0.01 2.65 8.01
C HIS A 102 0.50 2.06 6.68
N GLU A 103 1.10 2.89 5.84
CA GLU A 103 1.66 2.45 4.57
C GLU A 103 2.86 1.51 4.75
N MET A 104 3.70 1.74 5.78
CA MET A 104 4.76 0.81 6.15
C MET A 104 4.23 -0.57 6.55
N LEU A 105 3.07 -0.62 7.23
CA LEU A 105 2.45 -1.88 7.60
C LEU A 105 1.96 -2.63 6.37
N HIS A 106 1.41 -1.96 5.37
CA HIS A 106 1.11 -2.58 4.07
C HIS A 106 2.35 -3.17 3.40
N ASP A 107 3.49 -2.47 3.47
CA ASP A 107 4.75 -3.00 2.94
C ASP A 107 5.23 -4.25 3.69
N LEU A 108 5.04 -4.31 5.00
CA LEU A 108 5.41 -5.46 5.81
C LEU A 108 4.52 -6.68 5.56
N ILE A 109 3.21 -6.48 5.38
CA ILE A 109 2.28 -7.59 5.10
C ILE A 109 2.24 -7.98 3.62
N GLY A 110 2.69 -7.10 2.71
CA GLY A 110 2.64 -7.30 1.25
C GLY A 110 1.22 -7.35 0.70
N HIS A 111 0.26 -6.67 1.33
CA HIS A 111 -1.16 -6.76 1.02
C HIS A 111 -1.86 -5.40 1.18
N PRO A 112 -2.74 -4.98 0.24
CA PRO A 112 -3.42 -3.68 0.30
C PRO A 112 -4.63 -3.64 1.24
N GLY A 113 -5.10 -4.76 1.78
CA GLY A 113 -6.23 -4.78 2.73
C GLY A 113 -5.78 -4.56 4.17
N HIS A 114 -6.75 -4.42 5.08
CA HIS A 114 -6.55 -4.18 6.50
C HIS A 114 -6.93 -5.40 7.35
N PRO A 115 -6.19 -6.52 7.27
CA PRO A 115 -6.50 -7.66 8.12
C PRO A 115 -6.27 -7.31 9.60
N ASP A 116 -7.19 -7.73 10.45
CA ASP A 116 -7.03 -7.65 11.90
C ASP A 116 -6.83 -9.07 12.46
N PRO A 117 -5.67 -9.45 12.98
CA PRO A 117 -4.44 -8.66 13.06
C PRO A 117 -3.73 -8.50 11.71
N PRO A 118 -2.73 -7.61 11.53
CA PRO A 118 -2.15 -6.74 12.54
C PRO A 118 -2.77 -5.35 12.65
N PHE A 119 -3.59 -4.90 11.68
CA PHE A 119 -4.30 -3.63 11.77
C PHE A 119 -5.32 -3.68 12.90
N GLY A 120 -5.46 -2.55 13.62
CA GLY A 120 -6.34 -2.50 14.79
C GLY A 120 -5.69 -3.07 16.06
N SER A 121 -5.25 -4.31 16.06
CA SER A 121 -4.51 -4.94 17.17
C SER A 121 -3.55 -5.99 16.62
N PRO A 122 -2.25 -5.99 16.99
CA PRO A 122 -1.62 -5.10 17.99
C PRO A 122 -1.17 -3.74 17.46
N CYS A 123 -1.33 -3.45 16.14
CA CYS A 123 -0.92 -2.19 15.55
C CYS A 123 -2.15 -1.29 15.31
N PRO A 124 -2.44 -0.31 16.15
CA PRO A 124 -3.61 0.56 16.00
C PRO A 124 -3.37 1.62 14.92
N LEU A 125 -3.09 1.20 13.68
CA LEU A 125 -2.70 2.05 12.56
C LEU A 125 -3.84 2.29 11.57
N THR A 126 -5.06 2.49 12.05
CA THR A 126 -6.21 2.95 11.27
C THR A 126 -6.83 4.18 11.93
N TRP A 127 -7.58 4.98 11.21
CA TRP A 127 -8.29 6.13 11.81
C TRP A 127 -9.17 5.73 12.99
N ALA A 128 -9.78 4.56 12.94
CA ALA A 128 -10.66 4.06 13.99
C ALA A 128 -9.91 3.54 15.22
N SER A 129 -8.73 2.96 15.03
CA SER A 129 -7.94 2.33 16.11
C SER A 129 -6.83 3.22 16.65
N TRP A 130 -6.44 4.25 15.90
CA TRP A 130 -5.46 5.22 16.34
C TRP A 130 -5.99 6.02 17.51
N HIS A 131 -5.66 5.59 18.70
CA HIS A 131 -5.90 6.40 19.89
C HIS A 131 -4.65 7.24 20.12
N ALA A 132 -4.83 8.55 20.25
CA ALA A 132 -3.80 9.48 20.70
C ALA A 132 -3.37 9.21 22.15
N THR A 133 -3.17 7.94 22.51
CA THR A 133 -2.64 7.52 23.80
C THR A 133 -1.14 7.75 23.90
N ASP A 134 -0.46 7.95 22.78
CA ASP A 134 0.88 8.48 22.78
C ASP A 134 0.82 10.00 22.89
N THR A 135 0.84 10.46 24.12
CA THR A 135 0.91 11.89 24.47
C THR A 135 2.11 12.62 23.85
N THR A 136 3.04 11.90 23.24
CA THR A 136 4.15 12.46 22.47
C THR A 136 3.77 12.86 21.05
N ALA A 137 2.84 12.17 20.40
CA ALA A 137 2.33 12.53 19.07
C ALA A 137 1.38 13.73 19.13
N ALA A 138 0.67 13.91 20.25
CA ALA A 138 -0.24 15.05 20.45
C ALA A 138 0.47 16.40 20.63
N ALA A 139 1.77 16.39 20.90
CA ALA A 139 2.53 17.62 21.17
C ALA A 139 3.12 18.27 19.92
N VAL A 140 3.29 17.53 18.81
CA VAL A 140 3.93 18.03 17.58
C VAL A 140 2.93 18.14 16.42
N GLY A 141 1.90 17.33 16.39
CA GLY A 141 0.87 17.34 15.34
C GLY A 141 -0.41 17.96 15.84
N GLY A 142 -0.55 19.29 15.72
CA GLY A 142 -1.82 19.93 15.99
C GLY A 142 -2.94 19.25 15.23
N ARG A 143 -3.94 18.73 15.97
CA ARG A 143 -5.31 18.41 15.55
C ARG A 143 -5.55 18.33 14.03
N LEU A 144 -5.16 17.27 13.41
CA LEU A 144 -5.82 16.85 12.19
C LEU A 144 -6.76 15.70 12.58
N ALA A 145 -7.93 16.08 13.10
CA ALA A 145 -9.05 15.16 13.10
C ALA A 145 -9.25 14.71 11.66
N ALA A 146 -9.34 13.40 11.44
CA ALA A 146 -9.67 12.86 10.13
C ALA A 146 -10.89 13.61 9.60
N LEU A 147 -10.74 14.28 8.46
CA LEU A 147 -11.87 14.88 7.80
C LEU A 147 -12.77 13.74 7.30
N PRO A 148 -14.12 13.87 7.45
CA PRO A 148 -15.03 12.85 6.94
C PRO A 148 -14.78 12.60 5.46
N GLY A 149 -14.45 11.36 5.08
CA GLY A 149 -14.22 10.97 3.68
C GLY A 149 -12.75 10.82 3.28
N GLN A 150 -11.78 11.03 4.16
CA GLN A 150 -10.38 10.73 3.88
C GLN A 150 -10.08 9.26 4.17
N ASN A 151 -9.53 8.58 3.20
CA ASN A 151 -9.01 7.23 3.35
C ASN A 151 -7.49 7.28 3.46
N ILE A 152 -6.95 6.60 4.48
CA ILE A 152 -5.64 6.00 4.35
C ILE A 152 -5.97 4.71 3.61
N ASP A 153 -5.65 4.66 2.34
CA ASP A 153 -5.92 3.59 1.39
C ASP A 153 -7.28 2.90 1.47
#